data_0a9f812e2868d43efbc989b21870b452
#
_entry.id   0a9f812e2868d43efbc989b21870b452
#
_cell.length_a   1.000
_cell.length_b   1.000
_cell.length_c   1.000
_cell.angle_alpha   90.00
_cell.angle_beta   90.00
_cell.angle_gamma   90.00
#
_symmetry.space_group_name_H-M   'P 1'
#
loop_
_entity.id
_entity.type
_entity.pdbx_description
1 polymer ?
#
loop_
_entity_poly.entity_id
_entity_poly.type
_entity_poly.pdbx_seq_one_letter_code
_entity_poly.pdbx_strand_id
1 'polypeptide(L)'
;MIALSSLTFFTMKFPERLAALRKARALTQQALADQVGIAVLQVHRYESGTSQPTLDVIRRLAIALGVSSDMLVFDETERGPSDALRYQFETISRMSEHEQEMVRELLDAVIVKNQVTGALERVSKPAAKVKKSVATRGKA
;
A
#
# COMPACT_ATOMS: atom_id res chain seq x y z
N MET A 1 -27.44 2.33 8.02
CA MET A 1 -26.72 1.05 8.21
C MET A 1 -25.59 0.85 7.21
N ILE A 2 -24.83 1.88 6.90
CA ILE A 2 -23.69 1.82 5.96
C ILE A 2 -22.35 1.72 6.71
N ALA A 3 -22.33 1.93 8.02
CA ALA A 3 -21.12 1.97 8.83
C ALA A 3 -20.49 0.59 9.15
N LEU A 4 -21.26 -0.50 9.05
CA LEU A 4 -20.77 -1.86 9.33
C LEU A 4 -19.99 -2.50 8.17
N SER A 5 -20.19 -2.04 6.94
CA SER A 5 -19.45 -2.54 5.78
C SER A 5 -18.00 -2.03 5.71
N SER A 6 -17.72 -0.85 6.22
CA SER A 6 -16.37 -0.27 6.19
C SER A 6 -15.42 -0.89 7.23
N LEU A 7 -15.94 -1.31 8.37
CA LEU A 7 -15.13 -1.91 9.43
C LEU A 7 -14.68 -3.34 9.13
N THR A 8 -15.42 -4.07 8.30
CA THR A 8 -15.10 -5.46 7.98
C THR A 8 -13.99 -5.59 6.94
N PHE A 9 -13.73 -4.55 6.13
CA PHE A 9 -12.61 -4.51 5.18
C PHE A 9 -11.25 -4.29 5.85
N PHE A 10 -11.24 -3.84 7.09
CA PHE A 10 -10.05 -3.34 7.77
C PHE A 10 -9.02 -4.41 8.15
N THR A 11 -9.39 -5.69 8.15
CA THR A 11 -8.52 -6.81 8.55
C THR A 11 -8.65 -8.03 7.65
N MET A 12 -9.15 -7.85 6.44
CA MET A 12 -9.35 -8.97 5.51
C MET A 12 -8.03 -9.45 4.94
N LYS A 13 -7.79 -10.75 5.06
CA LYS A 13 -6.69 -11.43 4.36
C LYS A 13 -6.97 -11.46 2.85
N PHE A 14 -5.94 -11.76 2.06
CA PHE A 14 -6.04 -11.80 0.60
C PHE A 14 -7.23 -12.62 0.06
N PRO A 15 -7.52 -13.86 0.53
CA PRO A 15 -8.64 -14.65 0.02
C PRO A 15 -9.98 -13.93 0.15
N GLU A 16 -10.27 -13.38 1.31
CA GLU A 16 -11.52 -12.67 1.62
C GLU A 16 -11.62 -11.37 0.83
N ARG A 17 -10.52 -10.67 0.67
CA ARG A 17 -10.42 -9.41 -0.08
C ARG A 17 -10.65 -9.64 -1.57
N LEU A 18 -10.07 -10.69 -2.13
CA LEU A 18 -10.30 -11.08 -3.52
C LEU A 18 -11.78 -11.37 -3.77
N ALA A 19 -12.42 -12.16 -2.91
CA ALA A 19 -13.84 -12.45 -3.00
C ALA A 19 -14.70 -11.19 -2.89
N ALA A 20 -14.37 -10.29 -1.97
CA ALA A 20 -15.10 -9.04 -1.76
C ALA A 20 -14.97 -8.10 -2.99
N LEU A 21 -13.79 -7.95 -3.55
CA LEU A 21 -13.57 -7.14 -4.75
C LEU A 21 -14.28 -7.72 -5.97
N ARG A 22 -14.27 -9.04 -6.14
CA ARG A 22 -15.01 -9.71 -7.19
C ARG A 22 -16.51 -9.44 -7.07
N LYS A 23 -17.08 -9.65 -5.89
CA LYS A 23 -18.52 -9.42 -5.62
C LYS A 23 -18.91 -7.96 -5.81
N ALA A 24 -18.07 -7.02 -5.40
CA ALA A 24 -18.26 -5.59 -5.62
C ALA A 24 -18.38 -5.22 -7.11
N ARG A 25 -17.77 -6.01 -7.99
CA ARG A 25 -17.86 -5.87 -9.45
C ARG A 25 -18.98 -6.71 -10.07
N ALA A 26 -19.83 -7.35 -9.26
CA ALA A 26 -20.91 -8.25 -9.69
C ALA A 26 -20.40 -9.39 -10.60
N LEU A 27 -19.16 -9.85 -10.38
CA LEU A 27 -18.56 -10.95 -11.14
C LEU A 27 -18.75 -12.27 -10.40
N THR A 28 -19.07 -13.32 -11.16
CA THR A 28 -18.97 -14.70 -10.67
C THR A 28 -17.50 -15.15 -10.66
N GLN A 29 -17.19 -16.22 -9.96
CA GLN A 29 -15.85 -16.83 -10.01
C GLN A 29 -15.48 -17.22 -11.45
N GLN A 30 -16.43 -17.75 -12.21
CA GLN A 30 -16.21 -18.11 -13.63
C GLN A 30 -15.92 -16.88 -14.47
N ALA A 31 -16.68 -15.80 -14.31
CA ALA A 31 -16.48 -14.57 -15.08
C ALA A 31 -15.12 -13.94 -14.79
N LEU A 32 -14.69 -13.93 -13.53
CA LEU A 32 -13.36 -13.46 -13.17
C LEU A 32 -12.25 -14.36 -13.76
N ALA A 33 -12.42 -15.68 -13.66
CA ALA A 33 -11.49 -16.64 -14.24
C ALA A 33 -11.31 -16.45 -15.75
N ASP A 34 -12.40 -16.24 -16.48
CA ASP A 34 -12.39 -15.98 -17.92
C ASP A 34 -11.66 -14.68 -18.26
N GLN A 35 -11.88 -13.61 -17.50
CA GLN A 35 -11.21 -12.33 -17.70
C GLN A 35 -9.71 -12.39 -17.39
N VAL A 36 -9.33 -13.17 -16.41
CA VAL A 36 -7.92 -13.34 -15.99
C VAL A 36 -7.19 -14.36 -16.87
N GLY A 37 -7.92 -15.26 -17.51
CA GLY A 37 -7.37 -16.34 -18.33
C GLY A 37 -6.80 -17.50 -17.52
N ILE A 38 -7.48 -17.84 -16.41
CA ILE A 38 -7.15 -18.97 -15.53
C ILE A 38 -8.36 -19.89 -15.36
N ALA A 39 -8.15 -21.07 -14.80
CA ALA A 39 -9.25 -21.98 -14.48
C ALA A 39 -10.07 -21.45 -13.31
N VAL A 40 -11.41 -21.66 -13.36
CA VAL A 40 -12.29 -21.26 -12.25
C VAL A 40 -11.92 -21.93 -10.92
N LEU A 41 -11.40 -23.13 -10.96
CA LEU A 41 -10.90 -23.85 -9.78
C LEU A 41 -9.75 -23.07 -9.11
N GLN A 42 -8.92 -22.38 -9.86
CA GLN A 42 -7.84 -21.55 -9.31
C GLN A 42 -8.42 -20.34 -8.57
N VAL A 43 -9.40 -19.67 -9.14
CA VAL A 43 -10.11 -18.57 -8.43
C VAL A 43 -10.70 -19.08 -7.11
N HIS A 44 -11.37 -20.23 -7.16
CA HIS A 44 -11.93 -20.85 -5.96
C HIS A 44 -10.86 -21.13 -4.89
N ARG A 45 -9.71 -21.67 -5.28
CA ARG A 45 -8.59 -21.95 -4.38
C ARG A 45 -7.98 -20.67 -3.78
N TYR A 46 -7.88 -19.61 -4.57
CA TYR A 46 -7.40 -18.32 -4.07
C TYR A 46 -8.36 -17.72 -3.04
N GLU A 47 -9.64 -17.79 -3.28
CA GLU A 47 -10.67 -17.27 -2.37
C GLU A 47 -10.85 -18.15 -1.11
N SER A 48 -10.56 -19.44 -1.19
CA SER A 48 -10.58 -20.35 -0.04
C SER A 48 -9.27 -20.36 0.76
N GLY A 49 -8.21 -19.75 0.24
CA GLY A 49 -6.90 -19.70 0.88
C GLY A 49 -6.09 -20.98 0.76
N THR A 50 -6.51 -21.94 -0.10
CA THR A 50 -5.79 -23.21 -0.30
C THR A 50 -4.62 -23.10 -1.26
N SER A 51 -4.54 -22.03 -2.06
CA SER A 51 -3.36 -21.70 -2.86
C SER A 51 -3.17 -20.19 -2.96
N GLN A 52 -1.95 -19.78 -3.30
CA GLN A 52 -1.60 -18.38 -3.50
C GLN A 52 -1.32 -18.13 -4.99
N PRO A 53 -1.77 -17.00 -5.54
CA PRO A 53 -1.47 -16.65 -6.91
C PRO A 53 0.00 -16.26 -7.08
N THR A 54 0.52 -16.47 -8.28
CA THR A 54 1.81 -15.92 -8.69
C THR A 54 1.72 -14.42 -8.89
N LEU A 55 2.85 -13.74 -8.95
CA LEU A 55 2.91 -12.30 -9.21
C LEU A 55 2.21 -11.92 -10.52
N ASP A 56 2.37 -12.72 -11.57
CA ASP A 56 1.71 -12.48 -12.86
C ASP A 56 0.19 -12.60 -12.75
N VAL A 57 -0.31 -13.57 -11.99
CA VAL A 57 -1.75 -13.71 -11.75
C VAL A 57 -2.28 -12.54 -10.92
N ILE A 58 -1.56 -12.07 -9.92
CA ILE A 58 -1.93 -10.87 -9.13
C ILE A 58 -2.06 -9.65 -10.06
N ARG A 59 -1.11 -9.45 -10.96
CA ARG A 59 -1.16 -8.38 -11.95
C ARG A 59 -2.42 -8.47 -12.83
N ARG A 60 -2.74 -9.64 -13.33
CA ARG A 60 -3.93 -9.87 -14.17
C ARG A 60 -5.23 -9.71 -13.38
N LEU A 61 -5.27 -10.15 -12.12
CA LEU A 61 -6.42 -9.93 -11.22
C LEU A 61 -6.66 -8.44 -10.97
N ALA A 62 -5.61 -7.68 -10.69
CA ALA A 62 -5.70 -6.24 -10.49
C ALA A 62 -6.27 -5.52 -11.72
N ILE A 63 -5.82 -5.87 -12.91
CA ILE A 63 -6.31 -5.32 -14.17
C ILE A 63 -7.79 -5.69 -14.38
N ALA A 64 -8.16 -6.96 -14.21
CA ALA A 64 -9.52 -7.44 -14.40
C ALA A 64 -10.51 -6.81 -13.40
N LEU A 65 -10.08 -6.60 -12.17
CA LEU A 65 -10.89 -5.96 -11.13
C LEU A 65 -10.84 -4.43 -11.19
N GLY A 66 -9.95 -3.84 -11.99
CA GLY A 66 -9.79 -2.40 -12.09
C GLY A 66 -9.33 -1.76 -10.78
N VAL A 67 -8.50 -2.43 -10.03
CA VAL A 67 -7.91 -1.97 -8.76
C VAL A 67 -6.38 -1.99 -8.85
N SER A 68 -5.72 -1.29 -7.92
CA SER A 68 -4.27 -1.41 -7.78
C SER A 68 -3.88 -2.77 -7.19
N SER A 69 -2.69 -3.26 -7.48
CA SER A 69 -2.16 -4.47 -6.84
C SER A 69 -2.05 -4.31 -5.32
N ASP A 70 -1.81 -3.08 -4.84
CA ASP A 70 -1.79 -2.78 -3.41
C ASP A 70 -3.14 -3.10 -2.72
N MET A 71 -4.25 -2.81 -3.38
CA MET A 71 -5.58 -3.16 -2.85
C MET A 71 -5.82 -4.66 -2.74
N LEU A 72 -5.14 -5.46 -3.56
CA LEU A 72 -5.21 -6.92 -3.48
C LEU A 72 -4.30 -7.49 -2.41
N VAL A 73 -3.08 -6.98 -2.30
CA VAL A 73 -1.99 -7.60 -1.54
C VAL A 73 -1.94 -7.10 -0.11
N PHE A 74 -2.17 -5.80 0.10
CA PHE A 74 -2.04 -5.18 1.41
C PHE A 74 -3.39 -4.89 2.05
N ASP A 75 -3.42 -5.04 3.36
CA ASP A 75 -4.46 -4.47 4.21
C ASP A 75 -4.30 -2.94 4.23
N GLU A 76 -5.39 -2.21 4.42
CA GLU A 76 -5.36 -0.75 4.56
C GLU A 76 -4.45 -0.26 5.68
N THR A 77 -4.32 -1.05 6.75
CA THR A 77 -3.43 -0.75 7.89
C THR A 77 -1.95 -0.97 7.58
N GLU A 78 -1.62 -1.81 6.62
CA GLU A 78 -0.24 -2.13 6.26
C GLU A 78 0.41 -1.07 5.37
N ARG A 79 -0.37 -0.37 4.57
CA ARG A 79 0.18 0.57 3.58
C ARG A 79 -0.69 1.80 3.29
N GLY A 80 -1.69 2.03 4.09
CA GLY A 80 -2.51 3.24 4.00
C GLY A 80 -1.87 4.44 4.69
N PRO A 81 -2.40 5.65 4.49
CA PRO A 81 -2.03 6.80 5.32
C PRO A 81 -2.34 6.52 6.79
N SER A 82 -1.56 7.10 7.70
CA SER A 82 -1.83 6.98 9.13
C SER A 82 -3.25 7.46 9.46
N ASP A 83 -3.85 6.92 10.51
CA ASP A 83 -5.20 7.31 10.93
C ASP A 83 -5.33 8.82 11.16
N ALA A 84 -4.24 9.45 11.59
CA ALA A 84 -4.18 10.91 11.78
C ALA A 84 -4.38 11.71 10.48
N LEU A 85 -4.02 11.15 9.33
CA LEU A 85 -4.14 11.83 8.03
C LEU A 85 -5.26 11.25 7.16
N ARG A 86 -5.84 10.13 7.52
CA ARG A 86 -6.87 9.44 6.72
C ARG A 86 -8.07 10.34 6.43
N TYR A 87 -8.59 11.02 7.43
CA TYR A 87 -9.71 11.93 7.28
C TYR A 87 -9.42 13.05 6.29
N GLN A 88 -8.22 13.62 6.34
CA GLN A 88 -7.80 14.68 5.43
C GLN A 88 -7.74 14.15 3.98
N PHE A 89 -7.17 12.96 3.76
CA PHE A 89 -7.12 12.36 2.44
C PHE A 89 -8.50 12.03 1.88
N GLU A 90 -9.39 11.47 2.70
CA GLU A 90 -10.78 11.20 2.29
C GLU A 90 -11.54 12.49 1.94
N THR A 91 -11.33 13.55 2.69
CA THR A 91 -11.94 14.85 2.44
C THR A 91 -11.43 15.45 1.14
N ILE A 92 -10.12 15.44 0.93
CA ILE A 92 -9.47 15.95 -0.28
C ILE A 92 -9.96 15.20 -1.52
N SER A 93 -10.14 13.88 -1.44
CA SER A 93 -10.59 13.07 -2.57
C SER A 93 -12.01 13.42 -3.06
N ARG A 94 -12.80 14.12 -2.24
CA ARG A 94 -14.15 14.61 -2.58
C ARG A 94 -14.18 16.05 -3.07
N MET A 95 -13.05 16.76 -3.03
CA MET A 95 -12.93 18.13 -3.49
C MET A 95 -12.90 18.20 -5.02
N SER A 96 -13.09 19.39 -5.57
CA SER A 96 -12.91 19.63 -6.99
C SER A 96 -11.46 19.37 -7.42
N GLU A 97 -11.28 19.11 -8.71
CA GLU A 97 -9.95 18.86 -9.28
C GLU A 97 -8.98 20.03 -9.04
N HIS A 98 -9.46 21.26 -9.12
CA HIS A 98 -8.67 22.45 -8.84
C HIS A 98 -8.21 22.52 -7.38
N GLU A 99 -9.09 22.22 -6.45
CA GLU A 99 -8.74 22.17 -5.00
C GLU A 99 -7.76 21.04 -4.70
N GLN A 100 -7.93 19.88 -5.32
CA GLN A 100 -6.98 18.77 -5.18
C GLN A 100 -5.60 19.15 -5.71
N GLU A 101 -5.51 19.89 -6.81
CA GLU A 101 -4.23 20.36 -7.34
C GLU A 101 -3.54 21.33 -6.39
N MET A 102 -4.29 22.29 -5.82
CA MET A 102 -3.75 23.20 -4.80
C MET A 102 -3.21 22.44 -3.58
N VAL A 103 -3.93 21.43 -3.10
CA VAL A 103 -3.47 20.60 -1.97
C VAL A 103 -2.21 19.81 -2.35
N ARG A 104 -2.13 19.29 -3.58
CA ARG A 104 -0.95 18.57 -4.07
C ARG A 104 0.28 19.49 -4.07
N GLU A 105 0.17 20.68 -4.62
CA GLU A 105 1.26 21.67 -4.60
C GLU A 105 1.73 22.01 -3.19
N LEU A 106 0.77 22.15 -2.25
CA LEU A 106 1.08 22.42 -0.84
C LEU A 106 1.84 21.25 -0.19
N LEU A 107 1.39 20.02 -0.44
CA LEU A 107 2.06 18.83 0.07
C LEU A 107 3.48 18.69 -0.50
N ASP A 108 3.66 18.92 -1.77
CA ASP A 108 4.97 18.90 -2.43
C ASP A 108 5.92 19.93 -1.80
N ALA A 109 5.43 21.15 -1.54
CA ALA A 109 6.22 22.18 -0.86
C ALA A 109 6.65 21.76 0.54
N VAL A 110 5.76 21.14 1.30
CA VAL A 110 6.07 20.64 2.67
C VAL A 110 7.10 19.49 2.60
N ILE A 111 6.96 18.59 1.65
CA ILE A 111 7.87 17.46 1.45
C ILE A 111 9.28 17.98 1.10
N VAL A 112 9.37 18.90 0.15
CA VAL A 112 10.66 19.52 -0.25
C VAL A 112 11.31 20.24 0.91
N LYS A 113 10.53 21.03 1.68
CA LYS A 113 11.03 21.70 2.89
C LYS A 113 11.61 20.69 3.88
N ASN A 114 10.93 19.59 4.13
CA ASN A 114 11.39 18.57 5.07
C ASN A 114 12.67 17.87 4.58
N GLN A 115 12.77 17.59 3.29
CA GLN A 115 13.99 17.03 2.67
C GLN A 115 15.19 17.96 2.79
N VAL A 116 15.00 19.25 2.54
CA VAL A 116 16.07 20.27 2.68
C VAL A 116 16.50 20.40 4.14
N THR A 117 15.59 20.47 5.08
CA THR A 117 15.89 20.52 6.51
C THR A 117 16.68 19.27 6.95
N GLY A 118 16.26 18.09 6.54
CA GLY A 118 16.95 16.84 6.85
C GLY A 118 18.36 16.75 6.23
N ALA A 119 18.58 17.33 5.05
CA ALA A 119 19.89 17.42 4.42
C ALA A 119 20.81 18.38 5.19
N LEU A 120 20.30 19.55 5.61
CA LEU A 120 21.06 20.53 6.41
C LEU A 120 21.44 19.96 7.78
N GLU A 121 20.59 19.23 8.45
CA GLU A 121 20.89 18.56 9.71
C GLU A 121 22.00 17.50 9.57
N ARG A 122 22.04 16.77 8.45
CA ARG A 122 23.10 15.79 8.16
C ARG A 122 24.45 16.46 7.94
N VAL A 123 24.46 17.62 7.33
CA VAL A 123 25.71 18.41 7.08
C VAL A 123 26.19 19.08 8.37
N SER A 124 25.29 19.48 9.26
CA SER A 124 25.62 20.17 10.51
C SER A 124 26.04 19.23 11.65
N LYS A 125 25.77 17.92 11.55
CA LYS A 125 26.28 16.94 12.52
C LYS A 125 27.77 16.71 12.27
N PRO A 126 28.67 17.03 13.23
CA PRO A 126 30.09 16.70 13.09
C PRO A 126 30.22 15.17 12.98
N ALA A 127 31.04 14.73 12.02
CA ALA A 127 31.35 13.33 11.83
C ALA A 127 31.77 12.72 13.18
N ALA A 128 31.08 11.67 13.62
CA ALA A 128 31.44 10.96 14.83
C ALA A 128 32.89 10.53 14.71
N LYS A 129 33.73 10.99 15.65
CA LYS A 129 35.16 10.64 15.73
C LYS A 129 35.28 9.13 15.71
N VAL A 130 35.80 8.58 14.65
CA VAL A 130 36.30 7.21 14.61
C VAL A 130 37.43 7.14 15.63
N LYS A 131 37.15 6.54 16.79
CA LYS A 131 38.17 6.16 17.73
C LYS A 131 39.05 5.12 17.05
N LYS A 132 40.22 5.53 16.55
CA LYS A 132 41.31 4.64 16.25
C LYS A 132 41.72 3.97 17.56
N SER A 133 41.37 2.74 17.77
CA SER A 133 42.00 1.92 18.77
C SER A 133 43.38 1.57 18.24
N VAL A 134 44.37 2.30 18.69
CA VAL A 134 45.78 1.91 18.53
C VAL A 134 46.01 0.75 19.48
N ALA A 135 46.02 -0.46 18.91
CA ALA A 135 46.53 -1.62 19.64
C ALA A 135 48.04 -1.47 19.82
N THR A 136 48.44 -1.10 21.01
CA THR A 136 49.84 -1.14 21.43
C THR A 136 50.24 -2.63 21.58
N ARG A 137 51.01 -3.13 20.64
CA ARG A 137 51.76 -4.36 20.81
C ARG A 137 52.89 -4.08 21.76
N GLY A 138 52.76 -4.44 23.02
CA GLY A 138 53.86 -4.52 23.99
C GLY A 138 54.71 -5.73 23.70
N LYS A 139 55.95 -5.47 23.52
CA LYS A 139 57.06 -6.43 23.38
C LYS A 139 57.54 -6.83 24.77
N ALA A 140 57.60 -8.11 25.01
CA ALA A 140 58.68 -8.68 25.81
C ALA A 140 58.68 -10.20 25.60
#